data_f88859b7136f43668012cb03b06d2b1f
#
_entry.id   f88859b7136f43668012cb03b06d2b1f
#
_cell.length_a   1.000
_cell.length_b   1.000
_cell.length_c   1.000
_cell.angle_alpha   90.00
_cell.angle_beta   90.00
_cell.angle_gamma   90.00
#
_symmetry.space_group_name_H-M   'P 1'
#
loop_
_entity.id
_entity.type
_entity.pdbx_description
1 polymer ?
#
loop_
_entity_poly.entity_id
_entity_poly.type
_entity_poly.pdbx_seq_one_letter_code
_entity_poly.pdbx_strand_id
1 'polypeptide(L)'
;SGKIGIKIYSPAGNEVFSTSQDVLLSEETPVATSFSIKKPELWSVDTPVLYTAEVSLFSNEKEYDKITVPFGIRTLSFSADKGFLLNGKPVKLKGGCIHHDNGLLGAVAIDRAEERKVELMKANGYNAVRCSHNQVSEHFLDACDRLGMLVIHETFDQWQAAKREQDYHQFFDEWSDRDLSASVRRDRNHPSIIMWSIGNEVAQRADEPEGDLISKRLVGTIRKYDTSRFTTIGSNDFWDRRQFTWDKDSYRIFRNLDVAGYNYIWWKYESDHAAYPDRVIYGSESYPKEAAQNWNLVEKHPYVIGDFVWTAIDYLGEAGLAHALYLGEGEHNPQFMGWPWYNGWCGDIDLCGDKKPQSYYRDVLWRERPLTMAVHAPVPDNKKEVVNGWGWPNELVSWNWKGLEGQTLSVNVYSRSPKVRLYLNGKLIGEKETGKENYTATFEVPYEPGILKAVNSKGKEEFILK
;
A
#
# COMPACT_ATOMS: atom_id res chain seq x y z
N SER A 1 -24.20 41.79 6.53
CA SER A 1 -24.41 40.77 5.47
C SER A 1 -23.13 40.59 4.69
N GLY A 2 -22.89 39.39 4.27
CA GLY A 2 -21.77 39.05 3.38
C GLY A 2 -22.27 38.28 2.17
N LYS A 3 -21.37 37.97 1.25
CA LYS A 3 -21.66 37.20 0.05
C LYS A 3 -20.57 36.13 -0.11
N ILE A 4 -20.96 34.90 -0.37
CA ILE A 4 -20.05 33.84 -0.76
C ILE A 4 -20.12 33.67 -2.27
N GLY A 5 -18.97 33.81 -2.95
CA GLY A 5 -18.78 33.46 -4.35
C GLY A 5 -18.15 32.08 -4.48
N ILE A 6 -18.62 31.24 -5.38
CA ILE A 6 -18.05 29.94 -5.68
C ILE A 6 -17.80 29.87 -7.18
N LYS A 7 -16.58 29.55 -7.57
CA LYS A 7 -16.17 29.27 -8.95
C LYS A 7 -15.55 27.90 -9.06
N ILE A 8 -15.86 27.18 -10.14
CA ILE A 8 -15.25 25.90 -10.45
C ILE A 8 -14.48 26.02 -11.75
N TYR A 9 -13.23 25.59 -11.72
CA TYR A 9 -12.36 25.56 -12.89
C TYR A 9 -12.08 24.12 -13.31
N SER A 10 -12.09 23.88 -14.61
CA SER A 10 -11.69 22.58 -15.18
C SER A 10 -10.19 22.35 -15.04
N PRO A 11 -9.68 21.11 -15.29
CA PRO A 11 -8.24 20.83 -15.32
C PRO A 11 -7.44 21.72 -16.27
N ALA A 12 -8.08 22.21 -17.34
CA ALA A 12 -7.49 23.17 -18.29
C ALA A 12 -7.56 24.65 -17.82
N GLY A 13 -8.08 24.93 -16.61
CA GLY A 13 -8.18 26.26 -16.04
C GLY A 13 -9.38 27.10 -16.54
N ASN A 14 -10.32 26.51 -17.29
CA ASN A 14 -11.52 27.20 -17.75
C ASN A 14 -12.59 27.21 -16.67
N GLU A 15 -13.25 28.37 -16.44
CA GLU A 15 -14.40 28.46 -15.55
C GLU A 15 -15.55 27.64 -16.15
N VAL A 16 -16.05 26.63 -15.41
CA VAL A 16 -17.13 25.73 -15.84
C VAL A 16 -18.41 25.92 -15.03
N PHE A 17 -18.30 26.60 -13.90
CA PHE A 17 -19.46 26.98 -13.06
C PHE A 17 -19.08 28.18 -12.21
N SER A 18 -20.06 29.11 -12.02
CA SER A 18 -19.93 30.12 -10.97
C SER A 18 -21.33 30.45 -10.39
N THR A 19 -21.31 30.78 -9.11
CA THR A 19 -22.51 31.23 -8.39
C THR A 19 -22.13 32.14 -7.23
N SER A 20 -23.10 32.87 -6.72
CA SER A 20 -22.90 33.60 -5.46
C SER A 20 -24.19 33.59 -4.64
N GLN A 21 -24.05 33.64 -3.33
CA GLN A 21 -25.15 33.61 -2.36
C GLN A 21 -24.87 34.58 -1.23
N ASP A 22 -25.94 35.36 -0.86
CA ASP A 22 -25.89 36.23 0.31
C ASP A 22 -25.94 35.40 1.60
N VAL A 23 -25.15 35.80 2.58
CA VAL A 23 -25.00 35.11 3.87
C VAL A 23 -25.05 36.11 5.03
N LEU A 24 -25.50 35.65 6.17
CA LEU A 24 -25.38 36.37 7.42
C LEU A 24 -24.07 35.98 8.11
N LEU A 25 -23.24 36.96 8.42
CA LEU A 25 -21.89 36.73 9.03
C LEU A 25 -21.95 36.69 10.57
N SER A 26 -23.03 36.22 11.16
CA SER A 26 -23.22 36.29 12.62
C SER A 26 -22.95 34.99 13.37
N GLU A 27 -22.93 33.86 12.68
CA GLU A 27 -22.73 32.50 13.28
C GLU A 27 -22.16 31.54 12.24
N GLU A 28 -21.71 30.36 12.68
CA GLU A 28 -21.35 29.27 11.79
C GLU A 28 -22.56 28.77 11.02
N THR A 29 -22.77 29.29 9.83
CA THR A 29 -23.88 28.89 8.96
C THR A 29 -23.32 28.08 7.79
N PRO A 30 -23.64 26.78 7.66
CA PRO A 30 -23.23 26.00 6.50
C PRO A 30 -23.95 26.54 5.23
N VAL A 31 -23.16 26.79 4.20
CA VAL A 31 -23.65 27.16 2.87
C VAL A 31 -23.45 25.97 1.94
N ALA A 32 -24.54 25.55 1.28
CA ALA A 32 -24.49 24.47 0.31
C ALA A 32 -25.05 24.94 -1.03
N THR A 33 -24.38 24.56 -2.10
CA THR A 33 -24.88 24.76 -3.47
C THR A 33 -24.65 23.47 -4.28
N SER A 34 -25.51 23.28 -5.27
CA SER A 34 -25.39 22.14 -6.18
C SER A 34 -25.08 22.66 -7.59
N PHE A 35 -24.21 21.96 -8.27
CA PHE A 35 -23.87 22.23 -9.66
C PHE A 35 -23.71 20.93 -10.45
N SER A 36 -23.72 21.02 -11.76
CA SER A 36 -23.44 19.89 -12.63
C SER A 36 -22.46 20.29 -13.72
N ILE A 37 -21.53 19.38 -14.03
CA ILE A 37 -20.58 19.52 -15.13
C ILE A 37 -20.95 18.50 -16.20
N LYS A 38 -21.20 18.98 -17.42
CA LYS A 38 -21.52 18.12 -18.57
C LYS A 38 -20.22 17.48 -19.08
N LYS A 39 -20.20 16.12 -19.15
CA LYS A 39 -19.07 15.33 -19.61
C LYS A 39 -17.76 15.68 -18.88
N PRO A 40 -17.71 15.50 -17.56
CA PRO A 40 -16.53 15.84 -16.78
C PRO A 40 -15.34 14.97 -17.19
N GLU A 41 -14.14 15.52 -17.08
CA GLU A 41 -12.90 14.76 -17.10
C GLU A 41 -12.78 14.02 -15.77
N LEU A 42 -12.63 12.68 -15.83
CA LEU A 42 -12.64 11.85 -14.64
C LEU A 42 -11.21 11.61 -14.14
N TRP A 43 -11.04 11.80 -12.84
CA TRP A 43 -9.80 11.43 -12.16
C TRP A 43 -9.61 9.92 -12.14
N SER A 44 -8.40 9.45 -12.47
CA SER A 44 -8.02 8.03 -12.36
C SER A 44 -6.53 7.88 -12.08
N VAL A 45 -6.08 6.64 -11.82
CA VAL A 45 -4.67 6.31 -11.61
C VAL A 45 -3.79 6.73 -12.80
N ASP A 46 -4.30 6.58 -14.02
CA ASP A 46 -3.57 6.86 -15.27
C ASP A 46 -3.77 8.30 -15.76
N THR A 47 -4.87 8.94 -15.37
CA THR A 47 -5.23 10.31 -15.72
C THR A 47 -5.70 11.06 -14.47
N PRO A 48 -4.77 11.49 -13.60
CA PRO A 48 -5.10 12.10 -12.32
C PRO A 48 -5.43 13.61 -12.46
N VAL A 49 -6.46 13.91 -13.24
CA VAL A 49 -6.89 15.29 -13.51
C VAL A 49 -7.68 15.87 -12.36
N LEU A 50 -7.39 17.11 -11.99
CA LEU A 50 -8.02 17.80 -10.88
C LEU A 50 -8.77 19.05 -11.36
N TYR A 51 -9.96 19.23 -10.84
CA TYR A 51 -10.72 20.49 -10.87
C TYR A 51 -10.31 21.34 -9.68
N THR A 52 -10.63 22.63 -9.75
CA THR A 52 -10.39 23.58 -8.66
C THR A 52 -11.67 24.29 -8.28
N ALA A 53 -12.03 24.26 -7.00
CA ALA A 53 -13.05 25.09 -6.43
C ALA A 53 -12.41 26.31 -5.77
N GLU A 54 -12.80 27.50 -6.18
CA GLU A 54 -12.43 28.75 -5.56
C GLU A 54 -13.64 29.27 -4.79
N VAL A 55 -13.47 29.50 -3.50
CA VAL A 55 -14.54 30.03 -2.62
C VAL A 55 -14.06 31.34 -2.02
N SER A 56 -14.76 32.43 -2.31
CA SER A 56 -14.46 33.78 -1.85
C SER A 56 -15.56 34.33 -0.95
N LEU A 57 -15.13 34.97 0.13
CA LEU A 57 -16.04 35.71 1.03
C LEU A 57 -15.93 37.19 0.78
N PHE A 58 -17.07 37.84 0.49
CA PHE A 58 -17.17 39.28 0.26
C PHE A 58 -18.01 39.96 1.36
N SER A 59 -17.60 41.18 1.71
CA SER A 59 -18.42 42.11 2.48
C SER A 59 -18.29 43.52 1.88
N ASN A 60 -19.37 44.20 1.66
CA ASN A 60 -19.42 45.53 0.99
C ASN A 60 -18.60 45.53 -0.32
N GLU A 61 -18.80 44.50 -1.16
CA GLU A 61 -18.13 44.29 -2.46
C GLU A 61 -16.62 44.09 -2.40
N LYS A 62 -16.02 44.06 -1.21
CA LYS A 62 -14.63 43.77 -1.00
C LYS A 62 -14.43 42.27 -0.67
N GLU A 63 -13.47 41.61 -1.36
CA GLU A 63 -13.03 40.26 -0.99
C GLU A 63 -12.29 40.33 0.33
N TYR A 64 -12.76 39.55 1.31
CA TYR A 64 -12.15 39.43 2.66
C TYR A 64 -11.32 38.20 2.83
N ASP A 65 -11.77 37.10 2.23
CA ASP A 65 -11.08 35.82 2.35
C ASP A 65 -11.35 34.98 1.10
N LYS A 66 -10.39 34.09 0.79
CA LYS A 66 -10.44 33.23 -0.38
C LYS A 66 -9.73 31.94 -0.10
N ILE A 67 -10.38 30.83 -0.38
CA ILE A 67 -9.77 29.50 -0.35
C ILE A 67 -9.87 28.85 -1.73
N THR A 68 -8.88 28.00 -2.03
CA THR A 68 -8.81 27.25 -3.26
C THR A 68 -8.65 25.76 -2.90
N VAL A 69 -9.57 24.93 -3.38
CA VAL A 69 -9.63 23.51 -3.05
C VAL A 69 -9.56 22.70 -4.35
N PRO A 70 -8.49 21.92 -4.59
CA PRO A 70 -8.46 20.94 -5.66
C PRO A 70 -9.39 19.78 -5.33
N PHE A 71 -10.02 19.19 -6.35
CA PHE A 71 -10.83 17.99 -6.21
C PHE A 71 -10.87 17.19 -7.51
N GLY A 72 -11.09 15.90 -7.41
CA GLY A 72 -11.25 15.01 -8.56
C GLY A 72 -12.68 14.47 -8.69
N ILE A 73 -13.16 14.34 -9.91
CA ILE A 73 -14.48 13.74 -10.19
C ILE A 73 -14.26 12.27 -10.55
N ARG A 74 -14.84 11.36 -9.78
CA ARG A 74 -14.75 9.93 -10.00
C ARG A 74 -15.92 9.17 -9.39
N THR A 75 -16.10 7.91 -9.79
CA THR A 75 -17.00 6.97 -9.15
C THR A 75 -16.24 5.77 -8.60
N LEU A 76 -16.64 5.28 -7.44
CA LEU A 76 -16.11 4.07 -6.79
C LEU A 76 -17.23 3.06 -6.61
N SER A 77 -16.96 1.79 -6.87
CA SER A 77 -17.82 0.70 -6.44
C SER A 77 -17.02 -0.56 -6.09
N PHE A 78 -17.51 -1.29 -5.09
CA PHE A 78 -16.94 -2.55 -4.65
C PHE A 78 -18.05 -3.60 -4.60
N SER A 79 -17.79 -4.76 -5.18
CA SER A 79 -18.69 -5.90 -5.11
C SER A 79 -17.91 -7.20 -5.29
N ALA A 80 -18.43 -8.30 -4.76
CA ALA A 80 -17.73 -9.59 -4.86
C ALA A 80 -17.69 -10.12 -6.30
N ASP A 81 -18.68 -9.83 -7.11
CA ASP A 81 -18.79 -10.28 -8.50
C ASP A 81 -17.92 -9.47 -9.48
N LYS A 82 -17.74 -8.16 -9.23
CA LYS A 82 -17.00 -7.25 -10.14
C LYS A 82 -15.69 -6.72 -9.56
N GLY A 83 -15.47 -6.92 -8.26
CA GLY A 83 -14.32 -6.37 -7.55
C GLY A 83 -14.43 -4.87 -7.35
N PHE A 84 -13.29 -4.19 -7.37
CA PHE A 84 -13.19 -2.74 -7.31
C PHE A 84 -13.28 -2.11 -8.70
N LEU A 85 -14.23 -1.19 -8.88
CA LEU A 85 -14.37 -0.41 -10.10
C LEU A 85 -14.09 1.07 -9.81
N LEU A 86 -13.18 1.65 -10.57
CA LEU A 86 -12.93 3.08 -10.66
C LEU A 86 -13.50 3.60 -11.99
N ASN A 87 -14.46 4.49 -11.94
CA ASN A 87 -15.16 5.00 -13.13
C ASN A 87 -15.78 3.87 -14.00
N GLY A 88 -16.30 2.84 -13.34
CA GLY A 88 -16.88 1.67 -14.01
C GLY A 88 -15.88 0.69 -14.62
N LYS A 89 -14.56 0.93 -14.49
CA LYS A 89 -13.50 0.03 -14.98
C LYS A 89 -12.88 -0.75 -13.83
N PRO A 90 -12.64 -2.07 -13.98
CA PRO A 90 -12.02 -2.88 -12.94
C PRO A 90 -10.55 -2.45 -12.73
N VAL A 91 -10.17 -2.31 -11.45
CA VAL A 91 -8.81 -1.99 -11.04
C VAL A 91 -8.38 -2.99 -9.96
N LYS A 92 -7.19 -3.58 -10.13
CA LYS A 92 -6.54 -4.37 -9.08
C LYS A 92 -5.53 -3.49 -8.36
N LEU A 93 -5.58 -3.51 -7.03
CA LEU A 93 -4.72 -2.68 -6.19
C LEU A 93 -3.34 -3.33 -6.07
N LYS A 94 -2.36 -2.73 -6.73
CA LYS A 94 -0.93 -3.02 -6.60
C LYS A 94 -0.41 -2.20 -5.43
N GLY A 95 -0.58 -2.72 -4.22
CA GLY A 95 -0.47 -1.97 -2.99
C GLY A 95 0.79 -2.23 -2.18
N GLY A 96 1.11 -1.29 -1.33
CA GLY A 96 2.09 -1.44 -0.27
C GLY A 96 1.76 -0.57 0.94
N CYS A 97 2.13 -1.07 2.12
CA CYS A 97 2.03 -0.32 3.37
C CYS A 97 3.20 0.65 3.49
N ILE A 98 2.97 1.81 4.11
CA ILE A 98 4.02 2.76 4.47
C ILE A 98 3.84 3.24 5.90
N HIS A 99 4.94 3.57 6.55
CA HIS A 99 4.92 4.39 7.76
C HIS A 99 5.04 5.88 7.42
N HIS A 100 4.78 6.73 8.40
CA HIS A 100 4.76 8.19 8.25
C HIS A 100 6.15 8.83 8.22
N ASP A 101 7.22 8.08 8.53
CA ASP A 101 8.58 8.61 8.51
C ASP A 101 9.10 8.85 7.08
N ASN A 102 10.10 9.69 6.98
CA ASN A 102 10.79 10.04 5.75
C ASN A 102 12.28 9.66 5.85
N GLY A 103 12.56 8.41 6.22
CA GLY A 103 13.90 7.89 6.42
C GLY A 103 14.67 8.73 7.48
N LEU A 104 15.86 9.19 7.17
CA LEU A 104 16.71 9.94 8.10
C LEU A 104 16.13 11.30 8.54
N LEU A 105 15.09 11.80 7.91
CA LEU A 105 14.34 12.97 8.35
C LEU A 105 13.39 12.66 9.53
N GLY A 106 13.25 11.40 9.90
CA GLY A 106 12.31 10.97 10.94
C GLY A 106 10.85 11.25 10.53
N ALA A 107 10.01 11.55 11.51
CA ALA A 107 8.59 11.81 11.33
C ALA A 107 8.23 13.23 10.86
N VAL A 108 9.21 14.00 10.38
CA VAL A 108 8.97 15.36 9.90
C VAL A 108 8.37 15.31 8.49
N ALA A 109 7.13 15.79 8.35
CA ALA A 109 6.40 15.85 7.08
C ALA A 109 6.87 17.08 6.28
N ILE A 110 8.00 16.95 5.59
CA ILE A 110 8.49 17.96 4.64
C ILE A 110 7.83 17.69 3.29
N ASP A 111 7.15 18.67 2.71
CA ASP A 111 6.34 18.55 1.48
C ASP A 111 7.06 17.77 0.38
N ARG A 112 8.29 18.13 0.08
CA ARG A 112 9.08 17.46 -0.96
C ARG A 112 9.43 16.00 -0.61
N ALA A 113 9.62 15.67 0.66
CA ALA A 113 9.87 14.31 1.11
C ALA A 113 8.60 13.45 1.01
N GLU A 114 7.45 14.00 1.37
CA GLU A 114 6.15 13.36 1.21
C GLU A 114 5.83 13.06 -0.28
N GLU A 115 6.04 14.05 -1.15
CA GLU A 115 5.90 13.88 -2.60
C GLU A 115 6.85 12.81 -3.15
N ARG A 116 8.13 12.84 -2.76
CA ARG A 116 9.13 11.85 -3.18
C ARG A 116 8.71 10.42 -2.83
N LYS A 117 8.10 10.21 -1.68
CA LYS A 117 7.61 8.91 -1.26
C LYS A 117 6.60 8.35 -2.27
N VAL A 118 5.65 9.16 -2.70
CA VAL A 118 4.66 8.79 -3.73
C VAL A 118 5.32 8.57 -5.09
N GLU A 119 6.26 9.42 -5.50
CA GLU A 119 7.01 9.28 -6.75
C GLU A 119 7.78 7.95 -6.80
N LEU A 120 8.47 7.59 -5.71
CA LEU A 120 9.21 6.32 -5.61
C LEU A 120 8.27 5.11 -5.74
N MET A 121 7.12 5.14 -5.09
CA MET A 121 6.13 4.07 -5.21
C MET A 121 5.60 3.97 -6.65
N LYS A 122 5.22 5.09 -7.28
CA LYS A 122 4.77 5.11 -8.68
C LYS A 122 5.83 4.56 -9.63
N ALA A 123 7.10 4.96 -9.47
CA ALA A 123 8.23 4.48 -10.27
C ALA A 123 8.49 2.97 -10.10
N ASN A 124 8.02 2.39 -9.00
CA ASN A 124 8.10 0.95 -8.71
C ASN A 124 6.79 0.19 -9.01
N GLY A 125 5.87 0.77 -9.81
CA GLY A 125 4.67 0.09 -10.32
C GLY A 125 3.49 0.04 -9.35
N TYR A 126 3.58 0.66 -8.17
CA TYR A 126 2.45 0.77 -7.24
C TYR A 126 1.36 1.69 -7.79
N ASN A 127 0.11 1.31 -7.57
CA ASN A 127 -1.04 2.17 -7.83
C ASN A 127 -1.88 2.45 -6.58
N ALA A 128 -1.52 1.84 -5.45
CA ALA A 128 -2.23 1.99 -4.19
C ALA A 128 -1.27 1.99 -2.99
N VAL A 129 -1.64 2.70 -1.93
CA VAL A 129 -0.92 2.77 -0.66
C VAL A 129 -1.88 2.60 0.52
N ARG A 130 -1.45 1.88 1.55
CA ARG A 130 -2.10 1.84 2.86
C ARG A 130 -1.25 2.62 3.85
N CYS A 131 -1.84 3.64 4.46
CA CYS A 131 -1.17 4.50 5.45
C CYS A 131 -1.17 3.79 6.81
N SER A 132 -0.07 3.14 7.15
CA SER A 132 0.04 2.28 8.34
C SER A 132 0.71 3.04 9.49
N HIS A 133 0.19 3.09 10.65
CA HIS A 133 -1.21 2.83 11.05
C HIS A 133 -1.72 4.12 11.67
N ASN A 134 -1.67 5.20 10.92
CA ASN A 134 -2.00 6.56 11.38
C ASN A 134 -2.31 7.48 10.20
N GLN A 135 -2.83 8.64 10.52
CA GLN A 135 -3.11 9.70 9.55
C GLN A 135 -1.82 10.22 8.91
N VAL A 136 -1.91 10.58 7.62
CA VAL A 136 -0.81 11.17 6.85
C VAL A 136 -0.96 12.68 6.72
N SER A 137 0.08 13.34 6.22
CA SER A 137 0.05 14.78 5.93
C SER A 137 -0.85 15.11 4.74
N GLU A 138 -1.36 16.32 4.68
CA GLU A 138 -2.11 16.84 3.51
C GLU A 138 -1.24 16.81 2.26
N HIS A 139 0.03 17.18 2.35
CA HIS A 139 0.96 17.16 1.21
C HIS A 139 1.19 15.77 0.63
N PHE A 140 1.16 14.72 1.46
CA PHE A 140 1.20 13.35 0.98
C PHE A 140 -0.05 13.03 0.13
N LEU A 141 -1.24 13.43 0.61
CA LEU A 141 -2.50 13.22 -0.11
C LEU A 141 -2.57 14.05 -1.39
N ASP A 142 -2.10 15.30 -1.36
CA ASP A 142 -1.98 16.16 -2.55
C ASP A 142 -1.10 15.51 -3.62
N ALA A 143 0.02 14.90 -3.21
CA ALA A 143 0.88 14.15 -4.11
C ALA A 143 0.19 12.90 -4.66
N CYS A 144 -0.58 12.16 -3.84
CA CYS A 144 -1.38 11.03 -4.28
C CYS A 144 -2.44 11.44 -5.31
N ASP A 145 -3.12 12.56 -5.08
CA ASP A 145 -4.12 13.10 -6.00
C ASP A 145 -3.51 13.47 -7.35
N ARG A 146 -2.38 14.15 -7.33
CA ARG A 146 -1.70 14.66 -8.53
C ARG A 146 -0.97 13.58 -9.33
N LEU A 147 -0.46 12.55 -8.66
CA LEU A 147 0.30 11.45 -9.27
C LEU A 147 -0.56 10.21 -9.55
N GLY A 148 -1.82 10.17 -9.12
CA GLY A 148 -2.71 9.05 -9.35
C GLY A 148 -2.39 7.82 -8.47
N MET A 149 -2.21 8.01 -7.17
CA MET A 149 -2.02 6.95 -6.18
C MET A 149 -3.31 6.77 -5.36
N LEU A 150 -3.89 5.58 -5.37
CA LEU A 150 -5.06 5.26 -4.55
C LEU A 150 -4.66 5.09 -3.09
N VAL A 151 -5.49 5.56 -2.15
CA VAL A 151 -5.15 5.59 -0.72
C VAL A 151 -6.20 4.83 0.10
N ILE A 152 -5.71 3.91 0.95
CA ILE A 152 -6.44 3.40 2.10
C ILE A 152 -5.96 4.22 3.29
N HIS A 153 -6.80 5.14 3.75
CA HIS A 153 -6.48 6.06 4.83
C HIS A 153 -6.82 5.42 6.18
N GLU A 154 -5.81 5.05 6.95
CA GLU A 154 -5.98 4.40 8.24
C GLU A 154 -5.74 5.39 9.38
N THR A 155 -6.58 5.31 10.45
CA THR A 155 -6.54 6.29 11.53
C THR A 155 -5.90 5.74 12.79
N PHE A 156 -6.13 4.45 13.11
CA PHE A 156 -5.72 3.87 14.40
C PHE A 156 -4.96 2.56 14.21
N ASP A 157 -3.86 2.38 14.93
CA ASP A 157 -3.18 1.09 15.05
C ASP A 157 -3.83 0.18 16.11
N GLN A 158 -4.40 0.78 17.15
CA GLN A 158 -5.12 0.10 18.25
C GLN A 158 -6.34 0.90 18.67
N TRP A 159 -7.23 0.23 19.41
CA TRP A 159 -8.35 0.90 20.09
C TRP A 159 -8.04 1.08 21.58
N GLN A 160 -8.94 0.65 22.46
CA GLN A 160 -8.80 0.80 23.93
C GLN A 160 -7.71 -0.09 24.52
N ALA A 161 -7.45 -1.27 23.94
CA ALA A 161 -6.39 -2.15 24.43
C ALA A 161 -5.04 -1.78 23.85
N ALA A 162 -4.04 -1.62 24.72
CA ALA A 162 -2.67 -1.28 24.35
C ALA A 162 -1.98 -2.37 23.52
N LYS A 163 -1.26 -2.00 22.49
CA LYS A 163 -0.19 -2.79 21.89
C LYS A 163 1.15 -2.48 22.54
N ARG A 164 1.34 -1.23 22.95
CA ARG A 164 2.50 -0.71 23.68
C ARG A 164 2.05 0.19 24.81
N GLU A 165 2.88 0.32 25.85
CA GLU A 165 2.56 1.10 27.03
C GLU A 165 2.23 2.58 26.72
N GLN A 166 2.94 3.18 25.78
CA GLN A 166 2.85 4.62 25.45
C GLN A 166 2.16 4.86 24.09
N ASP A 167 1.21 4.00 23.70
CA ASP A 167 0.49 4.16 22.43
C ASP A 167 -0.85 4.91 22.58
N TYR A 168 -1.58 5.04 21.48
CA TYR A 168 -2.81 5.82 21.40
C TYR A 168 -3.97 5.29 22.27
N HIS A 169 -3.89 4.06 22.81
CA HIS A 169 -4.94 3.52 23.68
C HIS A 169 -5.27 4.45 24.85
N GLN A 170 -4.25 5.21 25.36
CA GLN A 170 -4.41 6.14 26.47
C GLN A 170 -5.39 7.28 26.15
N PHE A 171 -5.57 7.60 24.87
CA PHE A 171 -6.38 8.70 24.39
C PHE A 171 -7.65 8.24 23.67
N PHE A 172 -7.78 6.96 23.38
CA PHE A 172 -8.78 6.41 22.47
C PHE A 172 -10.22 6.78 22.88
N ASP A 173 -10.58 6.64 24.14
CA ASP A 173 -11.94 6.90 24.63
C ASP A 173 -12.33 8.38 24.50
N GLU A 174 -11.41 9.28 24.79
CA GLU A 174 -11.66 10.72 24.77
C GLU A 174 -11.53 11.29 23.34
N TRP A 175 -10.55 10.82 22.57
CA TRP A 175 -10.12 11.51 21.35
C TRP A 175 -10.51 10.82 20.06
N SER A 176 -10.82 9.52 20.05
CA SER A 176 -11.01 8.77 18.80
C SER A 176 -12.07 9.36 17.87
N ASP A 177 -13.23 9.78 18.38
CA ASP A 177 -14.26 10.40 17.53
C ASP A 177 -13.87 11.80 17.05
N ARG A 178 -13.15 12.54 17.88
CA ARG A 178 -12.66 13.90 17.54
C ARG A 178 -11.61 13.83 16.43
N ASP A 179 -10.62 12.96 16.60
CA ASP A 179 -9.51 12.78 15.66
C ASP A 179 -10.00 12.19 14.33
N LEU A 180 -10.87 11.18 14.39
CA LEU A 180 -11.47 10.60 13.19
C LEU A 180 -12.36 11.62 12.45
N SER A 181 -13.16 12.40 13.17
CA SER A 181 -13.97 13.48 12.59
C SER A 181 -13.10 14.54 11.91
N ALA A 182 -12.03 14.96 12.59
CA ALA A 182 -11.10 15.97 12.05
C ALA A 182 -10.43 15.44 10.79
N SER A 183 -9.92 14.20 10.80
CA SER A 183 -9.30 13.55 9.66
C SER A 183 -10.24 13.44 8.46
N VAL A 184 -11.45 12.88 8.65
CA VAL A 184 -12.41 12.72 7.55
C VAL A 184 -12.84 14.08 6.99
N ARG A 185 -13.07 15.09 7.82
CA ARG A 185 -13.45 16.45 7.36
C ARG A 185 -12.33 17.13 6.60
N ARG A 186 -11.08 16.97 7.03
CA ARG A 186 -9.90 17.52 6.35
C ARG A 186 -9.73 16.86 4.98
N ASP A 187 -9.82 15.52 4.93
CA ASP A 187 -9.27 14.74 3.81
C ASP A 187 -10.33 14.25 2.81
N ARG A 188 -11.64 14.41 3.09
CA ARG A 188 -12.72 13.88 2.23
C ARG A 188 -12.76 14.47 0.81
N ASN A 189 -12.05 15.56 0.52
CA ASN A 189 -11.98 16.14 -0.82
C ASN A 189 -10.90 15.49 -1.71
N HIS A 190 -9.98 14.71 -1.15
CA HIS A 190 -8.94 14.01 -1.91
C HIS A 190 -9.54 12.86 -2.73
N PRO A 191 -9.50 12.91 -4.08
CA PRO A 191 -10.03 11.83 -4.93
C PRO A 191 -9.23 10.53 -4.79
N SER A 192 -7.98 10.59 -4.38
CA SER A 192 -7.10 9.43 -4.15
C SER A 192 -7.61 8.51 -3.06
N ILE A 193 -8.24 9.02 -2.00
CA ILE A 193 -8.77 8.20 -0.91
C ILE A 193 -9.97 7.39 -1.40
N ILE A 194 -9.86 6.06 -1.30
CA ILE A 194 -10.91 5.11 -1.70
C ILE A 194 -11.56 4.40 -0.51
N MET A 195 -10.83 4.23 0.59
CA MET A 195 -11.32 3.59 1.81
C MET A 195 -10.82 4.31 3.06
N TRP A 196 -11.66 4.31 4.10
CA TRP A 196 -11.32 4.70 5.46
C TRP A 196 -11.11 3.44 6.29
N SER A 197 -9.93 3.25 6.86
CA SER A 197 -9.64 2.14 7.75
C SER A 197 -9.74 2.59 9.21
N ILE A 198 -10.51 1.84 10.00
CA ILE A 198 -10.81 2.16 11.41
C ILE A 198 -9.85 1.50 12.40
N GLY A 199 -8.87 0.73 11.93
CA GLY A 199 -7.89 0.09 12.81
C GLY A 199 -7.03 -0.95 12.13
N ASN A 200 -6.01 -1.39 12.86
CA ASN A 200 -5.11 -2.46 12.49
C ASN A 200 -4.95 -3.47 13.62
N GLU A 201 -5.23 -4.74 13.39
CA GLU A 201 -5.02 -5.85 14.35
C GLU A 201 -5.47 -5.51 15.78
N VAL A 202 -6.56 -4.76 15.91
CA VAL A 202 -7.03 -4.27 17.21
C VAL A 202 -7.49 -5.43 18.08
N ALA A 203 -7.18 -5.39 19.38
CA ALA A 203 -7.46 -6.50 20.27
C ALA A 203 -8.97 -6.81 20.38
N GLN A 204 -9.82 -5.76 20.43
CA GLN A 204 -11.28 -5.91 20.58
C GLN A 204 -12.03 -6.27 19.29
N ARG A 205 -11.33 -6.49 18.16
CA ARG A 205 -11.95 -6.67 16.82
C ARG A 205 -13.08 -7.71 16.73
N ALA A 206 -13.07 -8.72 17.60
CA ALA A 206 -14.10 -9.75 17.65
C ALA A 206 -14.82 -9.86 19.00
N ASP A 207 -14.50 -9.00 19.96
CA ASP A 207 -15.15 -8.99 21.25
C ASP A 207 -16.61 -8.51 21.11
N GLU A 208 -17.51 -9.10 21.86
CA GLU A 208 -18.91 -8.74 21.91
C GLU A 208 -19.35 -8.49 23.37
N PRO A 209 -20.10 -7.40 23.59
CA PRO A 209 -20.57 -6.39 22.61
C PRO A 209 -19.57 -5.28 22.28
N GLU A 210 -18.43 -5.20 22.96
CA GLU A 210 -17.51 -4.05 22.99
C GLU A 210 -16.95 -3.73 21.60
N GLY A 211 -16.32 -4.69 20.92
CA GLY A 211 -15.74 -4.47 19.58
C GLY A 211 -16.78 -4.09 18.55
N ASP A 212 -17.98 -4.67 18.62
CA ASP A 212 -19.09 -4.30 17.77
C ASP A 212 -19.56 -2.85 17.98
N LEU A 213 -19.64 -2.41 19.23
CA LEU A 213 -20.02 -1.03 19.57
C LEU A 213 -18.97 -0.03 19.09
N ILE A 214 -17.69 -0.31 19.30
CA ILE A 214 -16.59 0.54 18.83
C ILE A 214 -16.62 0.62 17.32
N SER A 215 -16.68 -0.50 16.61
CA SER A 215 -16.73 -0.55 15.15
C SER A 215 -17.89 0.25 14.58
N LYS A 216 -19.12 0.06 15.12
CA LYS A 216 -20.30 0.83 14.72
C LYS A 216 -20.14 2.33 14.96
N ARG A 217 -19.58 2.71 16.11
CA ARG A 217 -19.35 4.11 16.47
C ARG A 217 -18.40 4.77 15.49
N LEU A 218 -17.23 4.14 15.21
CA LEU A 218 -16.24 4.69 14.31
C LEU A 218 -16.76 4.79 12.86
N VAL A 219 -17.43 3.75 12.36
CA VAL A 219 -18.11 3.78 11.04
C VAL A 219 -19.17 4.88 11.00
N GLY A 220 -19.98 5.02 12.07
CA GLY A 220 -20.97 6.08 12.19
C GLY A 220 -20.35 7.48 12.13
N THR A 221 -19.19 7.67 12.75
CA THR A 221 -18.42 8.92 12.72
C THR A 221 -17.94 9.25 11.31
N ILE A 222 -17.42 8.26 10.56
CA ILE A 222 -17.05 8.44 9.15
C ILE A 222 -18.27 8.83 8.33
N ARG A 223 -19.37 8.05 8.42
CA ARG A 223 -20.58 8.23 7.61
C ARG A 223 -21.28 9.56 7.83
N LYS A 224 -21.08 10.19 8.99
CA LYS A 224 -21.57 11.54 9.28
C LYS A 224 -20.99 12.59 8.33
N TYR A 225 -19.75 12.40 7.85
CA TYR A 225 -19.03 13.38 7.05
C TYR A 225 -18.71 12.91 5.63
N ASP A 226 -18.66 11.59 5.40
CA ASP A 226 -18.41 11.00 4.10
C ASP A 226 -19.19 9.69 3.91
N THR A 227 -20.13 9.70 2.98
CA THR A 227 -20.93 8.55 2.56
C THR A 227 -20.49 8.01 1.21
N SER A 228 -19.45 8.59 0.59
CA SER A 228 -19.02 8.26 -0.77
C SER A 228 -17.90 7.23 -0.82
N ARG A 229 -17.21 6.98 0.30
CA ARG A 229 -16.12 6.02 0.42
C ARG A 229 -16.49 4.83 1.30
N PHE A 230 -15.72 3.78 1.18
CA PHE A 230 -15.94 2.51 1.85
C PHE A 230 -15.12 2.42 3.13
N THR A 231 -15.54 1.57 4.05
CA THR A 231 -14.89 1.38 5.36
C THR A 231 -14.24 0.01 5.43
N THR A 232 -13.09 -0.07 6.12
CA THR A 232 -12.32 -1.30 6.27
C THR A 232 -11.56 -1.35 7.60
N ILE A 233 -10.90 -2.46 7.86
CA ILE A 233 -9.92 -2.71 8.92
C ILE A 233 -8.91 -3.75 8.44
N GLY A 234 -7.65 -3.67 8.86
CA GLY A 234 -6.68 -4.75 8.70
C GLY A 234 -6.75 -5.73 9.87
N SER A 235 -6.85 -7.03 9.61
CA SER A 235 -6.95 -8.03 10.69
C SER A 235 -6.14 -9.28 10.40
N ASN A 236 -5.43 -9.76 11.44
CA ASN A 236 -4.75 -11.06 11.46
C ASN A 236 -5.68 -12.20 11.91
N ASP A 237 -5.17 -13.43 11.94
CA ASP A 237 -5.89 -14.68 12.24
C ASP A 237 -6.07 -14.99 13.74
N PHE A 238 -6.03 -13.97 14.62
CA PHE A 238 -6.14 -14.12 16.09
C PHE A 238 -4.96 -14.82 16.76
N TRP A 239 -3.74 -14.82 16.16
CA TRP A 239 -2.56 -15.38 16.82
C TRP A 239 -2.29 -14.75 18.21
N ASP A 240 -2.74 -13.52 18.42
CA ASP A 240 -2.69 -12.76 19.66
C ASP A 240 -3.87 -13.02 20.62
N ARG A 241 -4.96 -13.64 20.15
CA ARG A 241 -6.23 -13.85 20.86
C ARG A 241 -6.74 -15.28 20.69
N ARG A 242 -6.04 -16.25 21.26
CA ARG A 242 -6.25 -17.71 21.08
C ARG A 242 -7.63 -18.24 21.45
N GLN A 243 -8.49 -17.47 22.14
CA GLN A 243 -9.88 -17.82 22.42
C GLN A 243 -10.77 -17.69 21.17
N PHE A 244 -10.33 -16.98 20.15
CA PHE A 244 -11.01 -16.83 18.87
C PHE A 244 -10.37 -17.69 17.79
N THR A 245 -11.16 -18.03 16.76
CA THR A 245 -10.66 -18.69 15.56
C THR A 245 -11.21 -17.98 14.33
N TRP A 246 -10.39 -17.90 13.27
CA TRP A 246 -10.77 -17.18 12.05
C TRP A 246 -12.10 -17.69 11.48
N ASP A 247 -12.26 -19.01 11.35
CA ASP A 247 -13.43 -19.63 10.71
C ASP A 247 -14.75 -19.36 11.43
N LYS A 248 -14.70 -19.17 12.77
CA LYS A 248 -15.89 -18.92 13.57
C LYS A 248 -16.14 -17.44 13.84
N ASP A 249 -15.08 -16.66 13.95
CA ASP A 249 -15.17 -15.33 14.55
C ASP A 249 -14.86 -14.18 13.57
N SER A 250 -14.32 -14.45 12.36
CA SER A 250 -14.00 -13.41 11.39
C SER A 250 -15.21 -12.58 10.95
N TYR A 251 -16.43 -13.14 10.99
CA TYR A 251 -17.63 -12.37 10.67
C TYR A 251 -17.85 -11.19 11.62
N ARG A 252 -17.44 -11.31 12.89
CA ARG A 252 -17.57 -10.23 13.90
C ARG A 252 -16.73 -9.02 13.55
N ILE A 253 -15.55 -9.26 12.97
CA ILE A 253 -14.64 -8.20 12.56
C ILE A 253 -15.27 -7.34 11.45
N PHE A 254 -15.85 -8.00 10.43
CA PHE A 254 -16.19 -7.35 9.16
C PHE A 254 -17.68 -7.01 8.99
N ARG A 255 -18.56 -7.42 9.91
CA ARG A 255 -20.02 -7.23 9.75
C ARG A 255 -20.50 -5.79 9.66
N ASN A 256 -19.71 -4.82 10.15
CA ASN A 256 -20.01 -3.40 10.11
C ASN A 256 -19.23 -2.66 9.02
N LEU A 257 -18.44 -3.38 8.23
CA LEU A 257 -17.49 -2.82 7.28
C LEU A 257 -17.86 -3.23 5.85
N ASP A 258 -17.43 -2.42 4.89
CA ASP A 258 -17.73 -2.66 3.48
C ASP A 258 -16.72 -3.61 2.82
N VAL A 259 -15.45 -3.56 3.23
CA VAL A 259 -14.34 -4.32 2.65
C VAL A 259 -13.50 -4.95 3.76
N ALA A 260 -13.11 -6.19 3.59
CA ALA A 260 -12.35 -6.97 4.57
C ALA A 260 -10.85 -6.97 4.26
N GLY A 261 -10.04 -6.43 5.17
CA GLY A 261 -8.57 -6.44 5.08
C GLY A 261 -7.97 -7.62 5.84
N TYR A 262 -7.16 -8.41 5.15
CA TYR A 262 -6.54 -9.63 5.68
C TYR A 262 -5.03 -9.44 5.82
N ASN A 263 -4.51 -9.50 7.05
CA ASN A 263 -3.08 -9.45 7.32
C ASN A 263 -2.50 -10.86 7.31
N TYR A 264 -1.65 -11.18 6.30
CA TYR A 264 -0.85 -12.40 6.18
C TYR A 264 -1.62 -13.73 6.06
N ILE A 265 -2.91 -13.74 5.70
CA ILE A 265 -3.77 -14.93 5.68
C ILE A 265 -4.44 -15.18 4.32
N TRP A 266 -3.70 -15.01 3.23
CA TRP A 266 -4.18 -15.19 1.85
C TRP A 266 -4.82 -16.56 1.59
N TRP A 267 -4.41 -17.60 2.30
CA TRP A 267 -4.98 -18.96 2.16
C TRP A 267 -6.44 -19.08 2.64
N LYS A 268 -6.98 -18.04 3.25
CA LYS A 268 -8.39 -17.95 3.67
C LYS A 268 -9.31 -17.33 2.61
N TYR A 269 -8.78 -16.70 1.56
CA TYR A 269 -9.61 -15.95 0.61
C TYR A 269 -10.71 -16.82 -0.03
N GLU A 270 -10.38 -18.02 -0.52
CA GLU A 270 -11.34 -18.89 -1.20
C GLU A 270 -12.35 -19.52 -0.23
N SER A 271 -11.90 -19.99 0.93
CA SER A 271 -12.78 -20.57 1.95
C SER A 271 -13.76 -19.55 2.53
N ASP A 272 -13.27 -18.33 2.74
CA ASP A 272 -14.09 -17.24 3.29
C ASP A 272 -15.10 -16.72 2.28
N HIS A 273 -14.73 -16.64 1.00
CA HIS A 273 -15.71 -16.32 -0.04
C HIS A 273 -16.81 -17.39 -0.16
N ALA A 274 -16.48 -18.66 0.01
CA ALA A 274 -17.48 -19.72 0.05
C ALA A 274 -18.45 -19.59 1.25
N ALA A 275 -17.93 -19.13 2.41
CA ALA A 275 -18.73 -18.90 3.62
C ALA A 275 -19.49 -17.55 3.60
N TYR A 276 -18.92 -16.54 2.97
CA TYR A 276 -19.43 -15.17 2.89
C TYR A 276 -19.35 -14.64 1.44
N PRO A 277 -20.28 -15.04 0.56
CA PRO A 277 -20.20 -14.78 -0.88
C PRO A 277 -20.18 -13.28 -1.27
N ASP A 278 -20.72 -12.42 -0.43
CA ASP A 278 -20.75 -10.97 -0.68
C ASP A 278 -19.47 -10.24 -0.19
N ARG A 279 -18.58 -10.96 0.52
CA ARG A 279 -17.39 -10.35 1.09
C ARG A 279 -16.38 -9.95 0.02
N VAL A 280 -16.05 -8.66 -0.04
CA VAL A 280 -14.93 -8.14 -0.80
C VAL A 280 -13.69 -8.15 0.07
N ILE A 281 -12.59 -8.69 -0.43
CA ILE A 281 -11.37 -8.97 0.32
C ILE A 281 -10.17 -8.26 -0.31
N TYR A 282 -9.22 -7.82 0.49
CA TYR A 282 -7.89 -7.47 0.04
C TYR A 282 -6.82 -7.92 1.06
N GLY A 283 -5.64 -8.24 0.60
CA GLY A 283 -4.48 -8.44 1.47
C GLY A 283 -4.03 -7.09 2.02
N SER A 284 -4.42 -6.77 3.25
CA SER A 284 -4.06 -5.49 3.88
C SER A 284 -2.61 -5.46 4.35
N GLU A 285 -2.02 -6.64 4.61
CA GLU A 285 -0.59 -6.85 4.80
C GLU A 285 -0.19 -8.24 4.27
N SER A 286 0.92 -8.31 3.54
CA SER A 286 1.45 -9.57 3.02
C SER A 286 2.97 -9.65 3.14
N TYR A 287 3.48 -10.88 3.25
CA TYR A 287 4.92 -11.12 3.24
C TYR A 287 5.50 -10.98 1.83
N PRO A 288 6.67 -10.32 1.66
CA PRO A 288 7.32 -10.21 0.35
C PRO A 288 7.56 -11.56 -0.34
N LYS A 289 7.93 -12.60 0.43
CA LYS A 289 8.15 -13.96 -0.10
C LYS A 289 6.88 -14.64 -0.61
N GLU A 290 5.71 -14.23 -0.15
CA GLU A 290 4.40 -14.77 -0.53
C GLU A 290 3.69 -13.92 -1.61
N ALA A 291 4.43 -13.00 -2.23
CA ALA A 291 3.86 -12.08 -3.22
C ALA A 291 3.18 -12.82 -4.39
N ALA A 292 3.75 -13.94 -4.86
CA ALA A 292 3.15 -14.71 -5.95
C ALA A 292 1.84 -15.37 -5.54
N GLN A 293 1.78 -15.97 -4.35
CA GLN A 293 0.57 -16.62 -3.83
C GLN A 293 -0.57 -15.62 -3.70
N ASN A 294 -0.29 -14.47 -3.06
CA ASN A 294 -1.26 -13.37 -2.95
C ASN A 294 -1.71 -12.89 -4.33
N TRP A 295 -0.76 -12.54 -5.21
CA TRP A 295 -1.08 -11.93 -6.49
C TRP A 295 -1.80 -12.88 -7.45
N ASN A 296 -1.49 -14.17 -7.42
CA ASN A 296 -2.23 -15.19 -8.20
C ASN A 296 -3.72 -15.23 -7.82
N LEU A 297 -4.05 -15.09 -6.53
CA LEU A 297 -5.44 -15.02 -6.07
C LEU A 297 -6.11 -13.68 -6.44
N VAL A 298 -5.35 -12.58 -6.39
CA VAL A 298 -5.83 -11.26 -6.87
C VAL A 298 -6.19 -11.32 -8.36
N GLU A 299 -5.34 -11.93 -9.20
CA GLU A 299 -5.64 -12.08 -10.63
C GLU A 299 -6.80 -13.06 -10.89
N LYS A 300 -6.89 -14.14 -10.10
CA LYS A 300 -7.87 -15.22 -10.29
C LYS A 300 -9.30 -14.80 -9.92
N HIS A 301 -9.46 -14.02 -8.84
CA HIS A 301 -10.75 -13.75 -8.25
C HIS A 301 -11.14 -12.26 -8.28
N PRO A 302 -12.34 -11.91 -8.77
CA PRO A 302 -12.80 -10.51 -8.73
C PRO A 302 -12.94 -9.99 -7.30
N TYR A 303 -13.44 -10.79 -6.36
CA TYR A 303 -13.63 -10.41 -4.95
C TYR A 303 -12.35 -10.17 -4.17
N VAL A 304 -11.17 -10.58 -4.68
CA VAL A 304 -9.87 -10.20 -4.13
C VAL A 304 -9.36 -9.00 -4.91
N ILE A 305 -9.53 -7.82 -4.35
CA ILE A 305 -9.34 -6.55 -5.07
C ILE A 305 -7.89 -6.07 -5.14
N GLY A 306 -6.99 -6.61 -4.32
CA GLY A 306 -5.57 -6.23 -4.31
C GLY A 306 -4.78 -6.86 -3.17
N ASP A 307 -3.50 -6.51 -3.13
CA ASP A 307 -2.54 -6.96 -2.13
C ASP A 307 -1.61 -5.81 -1.75
N PHE A 308 -1.33 -5.67 -0.45
CA PHE A 308 -0.47 -4.61 0.10
C PHE A 308 0.69 -5.25 0.85
N VAL A 309 1.89 -5.18 0.28
CA VAL A 309 3.08 -5.72 0.92
C VAL A 309 3.44 -4.94 2.19
N TRP A 310 3.90 -5.64 3.20
CA TRP A 310 4.59 -5.09 4.35
C TRP A 310 6.09 -5.15 4.13
N THR A 311 6.76 -4.04 3.64
CA THR A 311 6.22 -2.70 3.31
C THR A 311 6.65 -2.27 1.90
N ALA A 312 6.11 -1.15 1.39
CA ALA A 312 6.59 -0.58 0.13
C ALA A 312 7.98 0.05 0.28
N ILE A 313 8.22 0.75 1.38
CA ILE A 313 9.47 1.45 1.68
C ILE A 313 9.94 1.04 3.07
N ASP A 314 11.25 0.85 3.26
CA ASP A 314 11.85 0.67 4.57
C ASP A 314 11.50 1.85 5.48
N TYR A 315 11.44 1.62 6.79
CA TYR A 315 11.01 2.62 7.76
C TYR A 315 11.86 2.59 9.03
N LEU A 316 11.90 3.70 9.75
CA LEU A 316 12.56 3.79 11.05
C LEU A 316 11.77 3.02 12.12
N GLY A 317 12.48 2.36 13.02
CA GLY A 317 11.89 1.48 14.03
C GLY A 317 11.98 0.01 13.62
N GLU A 318 11.51 -0.88 14.50
CA GLU A 318 11.59 -2.34 14.33
C GLU A 318 12.96 -2.79 13.81
N ALA A 319 14.01 -2.26 14.43
CA ALA A 319 15.38 -2.32 13.97
C ALA A 319 15.83 -3.74 13.62
N GLY A 320 16.31 -3.95 12.40
CA GLY A 320 16.76 -5.24 11.89
C GLY A 320 15.66 -6.22 11.50
N LEU A 321 14.37 -5.86 11.62
CA LEU A 321 13.28 -6.70 11.11
C LEU A 321 13.52 -6.99 9.62
N ALA A 322 13.34 -8.24 9.22
CA ALA A 322 13.43 -8.70 7.83
C ALA A 322 14.84 -8.87 7.24
N HIS A 323 15.90 -8.56 7.97
CA HIS A 323 17.24 -8.86 7.50
C HIS A 323 17.46 -10.37 7.35
N ALA A 324 18.13 -10.78 6.27
CA ALA A 324 18.70 -12.11 6.15
C ALA A 324 19.88 -12.26 7.12
N LEU A 325 19.86 -13.28 7.94
CA LEU A 325 20.87 -13.56 8.94
C LEU A 325 21.67 -14.81 8.56
N TYR A 326 22.95 -14.82 8.87
CA TYR A 326 23.81 -16.00 8.74
C TYR A 326 24.13 -16.56 10.13
N LEU A 327 23.38 -17.58 10.54
CA LEU A 327 23.47 -18.17 11.87
C LEU A 327 24.32 -19.46 11.85
N GLY A 328 25.19 -19.57 12.84
CA GLY A 328 25.91 -20.83 13.15
C GLY A 328 25.01 -21.79 13.94
N GLU A 329 25.56 -23.01 14.21
CA GLU A 329 24.87 -23.99 15.03
C GLU A 329 24.62 -23.45 16.44
N GLY A 330 23.38 -23.52 16.93
CA GLY A 330 22.97 -23.03 18.25
C GLY A 330 22.78 -21.53 18.39
N GLU A 331 23.03 -20.72 17.36
CA GLU A 331 22.72 -19.31 17.36
C GLU A 331 21.20 -19.06 17.22
N HIS A 332 20.66 -18.09 17.97
CA HIS A 332 19.24 -17.73 17.94
C HIS A 332 18.94 -16.70 16.85
N ASN A 333 17.75 -16.80 16.26
CA ASN A 333 17.23 -15.82 15.31
C ASN A 333 16.48 -14.70 16.05
N PRO A 334 17.08 -13.51 16.28
CA PRO A 334 16.37 -12.40 16.86
C PRO A 334 15.37 -11.81 15.84
N GLN A 335 14.15 -11.48 16.29
CA GLN A 335 13.19 -10.77 15.47
C GLN A 335 13.63 -9.32 15.23
N PHE A 336 14.17 -8.69 16.26
CA PHE A 336 14.70 -7.34 16.24
C PHE A 336 16.18 -7.36 16.62
N MET A 337 16.94 -6.42 16.07
CA MET A 337 18.37 -6.34 16.27
C MET A 337 18.74 -5.00 16.92
N GLY A 338 19.76 -5.02 17.78
CA GLY A 338 20.32 -3.81 18.34
C GLY A 338 21.20 -3.06 17.34
N TRP A 339 21.78 -1.94 17.79
CA TRP A 339 22.77 -1.19 17.02
C TRP A 339 23.80 -2.11 16.34
N PRO A 340 24.17 -1.90 15.06
CA PRO A 340 23.91 -0.68 14.23
C PRO A 340 22.61 -0.66 13.44
N TRP A 341 21.68 -1.57 13.67
CA TRP A 341 20.40 -1.58 12.99
C TRP A 341 19.48 -0.49 13.56
N TYR A 342 18.77 0.25 12.72
CA TYR A 342 17.87 1.32 13.12
C TYR A 342 16.55 1.35 12.33
N ASN A 343 16.43 0.52 11.29
CA ASN A 343 15.26 0.46 10.42
C ASN A 343 14.72 -0.95 10.24
N GLY A 344 13.44 -1.06 9.92
CA GLY A 344 12.83 -2.24 9.33
C GLY A 344 13.29 -2.38 7.88
N TRP A 345 13.72 -3.58 7.50
CA TRP A 345 14.31 -3.91 6.19
C TRP A 345 13.35 -4.66 5.28
N CYS A 346 12.03 -4.58 5.52
CA CYS A 346 11.00 -5.30 4.77
C CYS A 346 10.51 -4.57 3.52
N GLY A 347 10.92 -3.32 3.30
CA GLY A 347 10.51 -2.53 2.15
C GLY A 347 10.97 -3.11 0.81
N ASP A 348 10.17 -2.93 -0.22
CA ASP A 348 10.57 -3.15 -1.62
C ASP A 348 11.59 -2.09 -2.08
N ILE A 349 11.57 -0.94 -1.43
CA ILE A 349 12.44 0.23 -1.65
C ILE A 349 13.13 0.54 -0.33
N ASP A 350 14.42 0.81 -0.36
CA ASP A 350 15.18 1.17 0.84
C ASP A 350 14.99 2.65 1.25
N LEU A 351 15.55 3.06 2.40
CA LEU A 351 15.48 4.44 2.89
C LEU A 351 16.11 5.47 1.95
N CYS A 352 17.05 5.07 1.10
CA CYS A 352 17.68 5.94 0.10
C CYS A 352 16.82 6.10 -1.16
N GLY A 353 15.83 5.21 -1.35
CA GLY A 353 14.95 5.15 -2.51
C GLY A 353 15.42 4.16 -3.58
N ASP A 354 16.40 3.31 -3.24
CA ASP A 354 16.89 2.29 -4.15
C ASP A 354 15.98 1.05 -4.11
N LYS A 355 15.78 0.47 -5.29
CA LYS A 355 14.94 -0.70 -5.51
C LYS A 355 15.64 -1.97 -5.03
N LYS A 356 14.99 -2.75 -4.14
CA LYS A 356 15.52 -3.99 -3.60
C LYS A 356 15.13 -5.21 -4.45
N PRO A 357 15.80 -6.37 -4.32
CA PRO A 357 15.55 -7.55 -5.17
C PRO A 357 14.09 -8.01 -5.20
N GLN A 358 13.37 -8.02 -4.08
CA GLN A 358 11.96 -8.39 -4.01
C GLN A 358 11.05 -7.50 -4.88
N SER A 359 11.43 -6.24 -5.06
CA SER A 359 10.71 -5.32 -5.93
C SER A 359 10.89 -5.68 -7.42
N TYR A 360 12.06 -6.18 -7.83
CA TYR A 360 12.27 -6.72 -9.19
C TYR A 360 11.45 -7.99 -9.44
N TYR A 361 11.30 -8.83 -8.43
CA TYR A 361 10.37 -9.97 -8.50
C TYR A 361 8.92 -9.50 -8.67
N ARG A 362 8.51 -8.49 -7.91
CA ARG A 362 7.17 -7.90 -7.98
C ARG A 362 6.88 -7.26 -9.34
N ASP A 363 7.88 -6.65 -10.01
CA ASP A 363 7.74 -6.17 -11.38
C ASP A 363 7.23 -7.27 -12.32
N VAL A 364 7.74 -8.48 -12.18
CA VAL A 364 7.31 -9.62 -13.00
C VAL A 364 5.88 -10.04 -12.64
N LEU A 365 5.53 -10.08 -11.37
CA LEU A 365 4.17 -10.40 -10.94
C LEU A 365 3.14 -9.40 -11.47
N TRP A 366 3.47 -8.12 -11.41
CA TRP A 366 2.60 -7.03 -11.86
C TRP A 366 2.68 -6.74 -13.36
N ARG A 367 3.51 -7.47 -14.10
CA ARG A 367 3.74 -7.31 -15.56
C ARG A 367 4.34 -5.96 -15.94
N GLU A 368 5.02 -5.28 -15.02
CA GLU A 368 5.81 -4.08 -15.27
C GLU A 368 7.07 -4.42 -16.09
N ARG A 369 7.62 -5.61 -15.82
CA ARG A 369 8.74 -6.20 -16.58
C ARG A 369 8.43 -7.66 -16.92
N PRO A 370 8.78 -8.12 -18.12
CA PRO A 370 8.56 -9.51 -18.53
C PRO A 370 9.53 -10.49 -17.86
N LEU A 371 10.71 -9.97 -17.46
CA LEU A 371 11.85 -10.73 -16.98
C LEU A 371 12.74 -9.86 -16.11
N THR A 372 13.20 -10.40 -14.97
CA THR A 372 14.25 -9.81 -14.12
C THR A 372 15.13 -10.93 -13.57
N MET A 373 16.27 -10.62 -12.92
CA MET A 373 17.07 -11.59 -12.20
C MET A 373 17.82 -10.96 -11.04
N ALA A 374 18.13 -11.78 -10.05
CA ALA A 374 18.97 -11.44 -8.91
C ALA A 374 19.95 -12.59 -8.60
N VAL A 375 21.06 -12.27 -7.97
CA VAL A 375 22.11 -13.21 -7.59
C VAL A 375 22.16 -13.33 -6.08
N HIS A 376 22.06 -14.54 -5.56
CA HIS A 376 22.13 -14.81 -4.15
C HIS A 376 23.57 -14.66 -3.65
N ALA A 377 23.75 -13.90 -2.56
CA ALA A 377 25.03 -13.76 -1.92
C ALA A 377 25.50 -15.10 -1.33
N PRO A 378 26.78 -15.47 -1.44
CA PRO A 378 27.27 -16.71 -0.87
C PRO A 378 27.03 -16.79 0.64
N VAL A 379 26.52 -17.93 1.09
CA VAL A 379 26.39 -18.19 2.53
C VAL A 379 27.78 -18.52 3.07
N PRO A 380 28.28 -17.87 4.15
CA PRO A 380 29.56 -18.17 4.74
C PRO A 380 29.65 -19.62 5.23
N ASP A 381 30.85 -20.19 5.19
CA ASP A 381 31.09 -21.55 5.65
C ASP A 381 30.59 -21.79 7.08
N ASN A 382 30.00 -22.95 7.33
CA ASN A 382 29.40 -23.35 8.60
C ASN A 382 28.27 -22.46 9.12
N LYS A 383 27.66 -21.67 8.23
CA LYS A 383 26.49 -20.85 8.52
C LYS A 383 25.30 -21.24 7.65
N LYS A 384 24.11 -20.91 8.12
CA LYS A 384 22.87 -21.07 7.41
C LYS A 384 22.18 -19.70 7.29
N GLU A 385 21.70 -19.36 6.10
CA GLU A 385 20.86 -18.21 5.94
C GLU A 385 19.49 -18.45 6.58
N VAL A 386 19.05 -17.49 7.37
CA VAL A 386 17.72 -17.47 7.99
C VAL A 386 17.01 -16.18 7.59
N VAL A 387 15.86 -16.34 6.98
CA VAL A 387 15.01 -15.22 6.51
C VAL A 387 13.63 -15.39 7.13
N ASN A 388 13.19 -14.42 7.93
CA ASN A 388 11.86 -14.45 8.54
C ASN A 388 10.73 -14.19 7.49
N GLY A 389 9.45 -14.11 7.93
CA GLY A 389 8.30 -13.88 7.04
C GLY A 389 8.43 -12.59 6.24
N TRP A 390 8.82 -11.50 6.89
CA TRP A 390 8.92 -10.18 6.27
C TRP A 390 10.17 -9.98 5.42
N GLY A 391 11.15 -10.88 5.48
CA GLY A 391 12.43 -10.74 4.80
C GLY A 391 12.43 -11.28 3.38
N TRP A 392 13.54 -11.00 2.70
CA TRP A 392 13.92 -11.55 1.41
C TRP A 392 15.30 -12.18 1.49
N PRO A 393 15.60 -13.25 0.74
CA PRO A 393 16.95 -13.81 0.69
C PRO A 393 17.99 -12.74 0.36
N ASN A 394 19.20 -12.90 0.84
CA ASN A 394 20.28 -11.93 0.57
C ASN A 394 20.71 -12.00 -0.89
N GLU A 395 19.97 -11.34 -1.75
CA GLU A 395 20.19 -11.25 -3.18
C GLU A 395 20.62 -9.83 -3.58
N LEU A 396 21.38 -9.75 -4.68
CA LEU A 396 21.75 -8.49 -5.32
C LEU A 396 21.41 -8.53 -6.82
N VAL A 397 20.98 -7.41 -7.34
CA VAL A 397 20.73 -7.21 -8.77
C VAL A 397 22.05 -6.77 -9.43
N SER A 398 23.08 -7.60 -9.31
CA SER A 398 24.44 -7.34 -9.78
C SER A 398 25.15 -8.65 -10.16
N TRP A 399 26.05 -8.58 -11.13
CA TRP A 399 27.01 -9.66 -11.46
C TRP A 399 28.46 -9.27 -11.13
N ASN A 400 28.67 -8.31 -10.23
CA ASN A 400 30.01 -7.91 -9.81
C ASN A 400 30.34 -8.50 -8.41
N TRP A 401 31.02 -9.64 -8.40
CA TRP A 401 31.36 -10.41 -7.21
C TRP A 401 32.88 -10.62 -7.08
N LYS A 402 33.63 -9.53 -7.21
CA LYS A 402 35.09 -9.52 -7.14
C LYS A 402 35.61 -10.30 -5.94
N GLY A 403 36.52 -11.24 -6.22
CA GLY A 403 37.13 -12.12 -5.22
C GLY A 403 36.41 -13.45 -5.06
N LEU A 404 35.35 -13.72 -5.82
CA LEU A 404 34.62 -14.97 -5.85
C LEU A 404 34.81 -15.75 -7.16
N GLU A 405 35.86 -15.43 -7.93
CA GLU A 405 36.14 -16.06 -9.22
C GLU A 405 36.24 -17.58 -9.07
N GLY A 406 35.46 -18.30 -9.86
CA GLY A 406 35.38 -19.76 -9.84
C GLY A 406 34.41 -20.36 -8.80
N GLN A 407 33.92 -19.58 -7.85
CA GLN A 407 32.86 -20.02 -6.93
C GLN A 407 31.52 -20.11 -7.64
N THR A 408 30.69 -21.07 -7.29
CA THR A 408 29.34 -21.21 -7.82
C THR A 408 28.40 -20.27 -7.08
N LEU A 409 27.70 -19.40 -7.85
CA LEU A 409 26.68 -18.49 -7.36
C LEU A 409 25.30 -18.94 -7.84
N SER A 410 24.30 -18.82 -6.97
CA SER A 410 22.90 -19.09 -7.31
C SER A 410 22.25 -17.85 -7.94
N VAL A 411 21.74 -18.00 -9.15
CA VAL A 411 21.10 -16.93 -9.92
C VAL A 411 19.62 -17.24 -10.07
N ASN A 412 18.77 -16.41 -9.52
CA ASN A 412 17.33 -16.49 -9.68
C ASN A 412 16.87 -15.62 -10.84
N VAL A 413 16.27 -16.25 -11.85
CA VAL A 413 15.64 -15.57 -12.98
C VAL A 413 14.13 -15.62 -12.77
N TYR A 414 13.51 -14.44 -12.68
CA TYR A 414 12.09 -14.27 -12.46
C TYR A 414 11.40 -13.98 -13.79
N SER A 415 10.39 -14.75 -14.15
CA SER A 415 9.63 -14.54 -15.39
C SER A 415 8.30 -15.29 -15.40
N ARG A 416 7.27 -14.68 -15.99
CA ARG A 416 6.01 -15.38 -16.34
C ARG A 416 6.10 -16.19 -17.64
N SER A 417 7.22 -16.12 -18.36
CA SER A 417 7.48 -17.00 -19.50
C SER A 417 7.70 -18.43 -18.99
N PRO A 418 7.16 -19.47 -19.65
CA PRO A 418 7.28 -20.85 -19.17
C PRO A 418 8.72 -21.35 -19.08
N LYS A 419 9.64 -20.75 -19.84
CA LYS A 419 11.07 -21.10 -19.86
C LYS A 419 11.92 -19.86 -20.02
N VAL A 420 13.12 -19.91 -19.47
CA VAL A 420 14.15 -18.88 -19.62
C VAL A 420 15.51 -19.52 -19.93
N ARG A 421 16.34 -18.80 -20.66
CA ARG A 421 17.73 -19.14 -20.94
C ARG A 421 18.67 -18.16 -20.29
N LEU A 422 19.74 -18.66 -19.71
CA LEU A 422 20.79 -17.86 -19.07
C LEU A 422 22.10 -17.99 -19.88
N TYR A 423 22.75 -16.86 -20.09
CA TYR A 423 24.03 -16.75 -20.80
C TYR A 423 25.03 -16.00 -19.94
N LEU A 424 26.28 -16.47 -19.94
CA LEU A 424 27.42 -15.76 -19.36
C LEU A 424 28.44 -15.50 -20.48
N ASN A 425 28.82 -14.23 -20.68
CA ASN A 425 29.75 -13.79 -21.73
C ASN A 425 29.38 -14.32 -23.13
N GLY A 426 28.08 -14.37 -23.42
CA GLY A 426 27.56 -14.89 -24.70
C GLY A 426 27.42 -16.40 -24.79
N LYS A 427 28.00 -17.18 -23.85
CA LYS A 427 27.90 -18.64 -23.80
C LYS A 427 26.63 -19.06 -23.05
N LEU A 428 25.85 -19.97 -23.61
CA LEU A 428 24.68 -20.54 -22.97
C LEU A 428 25.09 -21.35 -21.72
N ILE A 429 24.57 -20.98 -20.56
CA ILE A 429 24.68 -21.73 -19.31
C ILE A 429 23.62 -22.82 -19.25
N GLY A 430 22.37 -22.49 -19.62
CA GLY A 430 21.29 -23.47 -19.64
C GLY A 430 19.94 -22.86 -19.97
N GLU A 431 18.96 -23.74 -20.13
CA GLU A 431 17.53 -23.43 -20.23
C GLU A 431 16.79 -24.12 -19.09
N LYS A 432 15.91 -23.38 -18.37
CA LYS A 432 15.10 -23.91 -17.29
C LYS A 432 13.65 -23.46 -17.40
N GLU A 433 12.76 -24.29 -16.87
CA GLU A 433 11.35 -23.90 -16.68
C GLU A 433 11.25 -22.96 -15.48
N THR A 434 10.40 -21.94 -15.60
CA THR A 434 9.99 -21.13 -14.47
C THR A 434 8.81 -21.83 -13.77
N GLY A 435 8.79 -21.83 -12.46
CA GLY A 435 7.67 -22.37 -11.71
C GLY A 435 6.36 -21.66 -12.07
N LYS A 436 5.28 -22.40 -12.23
CA LYS A 436 3.95 -21.83 -12.57
C LYS A 436 3.35 -21.01 -11.42
N GLU A 437 3.77 -21.27 -10.20
CA GLU A 437 3.24 -20.64 -9.00
C GLU A 437 4.14 -19.52 -8.48
N ASN A 438 5.46 -19.67 -8.64
CA ASN A 438 6.46 -18.74 -8.12
C ASN A 438 7.26 -18.00 -9.20
N TYR A 439 7.05 -18.32 -10.49
CA TYR A 439 7.67 -17.63 -11.63
C TYR A 439 9.21 -17.53 -11.58
N THR A 440 9.88 -18.50 -10.96
CA THR A 440 11.32 -18.49 -10.70
C THR A 440 12.03 -19.68 -11.35
N ALA A 441 13.17 -19.43 -11.96
CA ALA A 441 14.13 -20.45 -12.41
C ALA A 441 15.51 -20.17 -11.80
N THR A 442 16.02 -21.10 -11.00
CA THR A 442 17.31 -20.96 -10.31
C THR A 442 18.43 -21.66 -11.08
N PHE A 443 19.54 -20.97 -11.34
CA PHE A 443 20.73 -21.48 -12.01
C PHE A 443 21.92 -21.42 -11.07
N GLU A 444 22.74 -22.48 -11.07
CA GLU A 444 24.03 -22.52 -10.40
C GLU A 444 25.11 -22.16 -11.43
N VAL A 445 25.79 -21.04 -11.23
CA VAL A 445 26.70 -20.45 -12.23
C VAL A 445 28.08 -20.23 -11.60
N PRO A 446 29.14 -20.90 -12.09
CA PRO A 446 30.49 -20.53 -11.72
C PRO A 446 30.77 -19.07 -12.06
N TYR A 447 31.17 -18.28 -11.06
CA TYR A 447 31.40 -16.85 -11.27
C TYR A 447 32.66 -16.62 -12.09
N GLU A 448 32.51 -15.90 -13.18
CA GLU A 448 33.59 -15.20 -13.89
C GLU A 448 33.12 -13.78 -14.21
N PRO A 449 34.01 -12.78 -14.16
CA PRO A 449 33.65 -11.41 -14.53
C PRO A 449 33.10 -11.29 -15.94
N GLY A 450 32.10 -10.41 -16.13
CA GLY A 450 31.55 -10.18 -17.44
C GLY A 450 30.07 -9.84 -17.45
N ILE A 451 29.35 -10.36 -18.45
CA ILE A 451 27.95 -10.05 -18.72
C ILE A 451 27.09 -11.29 -18.49
N LEU A 452 26.24 -11.25 -17.49
CA LEU A 452 25.20 -12.24 -17.26
C LEU A 452 23.91 -11.78 -17.91
N LYS A 453 23.33 -12.60 -18.81
CA LYS A 453 22.11 -12.25 -19.56
C LYS A 453 21.08 -13.36 -19.47
N ALA A 454 19.88 -13.01 -18.99
CA ALA A 454 18.71 -13.86 -19.05
C ALA A 454 17.81 -13.47 -20.23
N VAL A 455 17.18 -14.46 -20.89
CA VAL A 455 16.28 -14.25 -22.04
C VAL A 455 15.04 -15.13 -21.87
N ASN A 456 13.87 -14.63 -22.24
CA ASN A 456 12.66 -15.45 -22.24
C ASN A 456 12.67 -16.51 -23.35
N SER A 457 11.73 -17.47 -23.30
CA SER A 457 11.64 -18.57 -24.28
C SER A 457 11.49 -18.12 -25.74
N LYS A 458 10.93 -16.93 -25.97
CA LYS A 458 10.75 -16.36 -27.33
C LYS A 458 11.98 -15.59 -27.82
N GLY A 459 12.99 -15.38 -26.95
CA GLY A 459 14.20 -14.63 -27.28
C GLY A 459 14.01 -13.14 -27.55
N LYS A 460 12.84 -12.59 -27.19
CA LYS A 460 12.46 -11.20 -27.49
C LYS A 460 12.72 -10.23 -26.32
N GLU A 461 12.86 -10.76 -25.13
CA GLU A 461 12.98 -9.96 -23.90
C GLU A 461 14.16 -10.45 -23.11
N GLU A 462 14.97 -9.52 -22.62
CA GLU A 462 16.20 -9.81 -21.91
C GLU A 462 16.38 -8.94 -20.67
N PHE A 463 17.15 -9.44 -19.72
CA PHE A 463 17.64 -8.71 -18.55
C PHE A 463 19.15 -8.97 -18.40
N ILE A 464 19.91 -7.91 -18.13
CA ILE A 464 21.39 -7.96 -18.15
C ILE A 464 21.93 -7.45 -16.83
N LEU A 465 22.85 -8.20 -16.25
CA LEU A 465 23.69 -7.79 -15.13
C LEU A 465 25.16 -7.72 -15.59
N LYS A 466 25.90 -6.79 -14.97
CA LYS A 466 27.33 -6.58 -15.22
C LYS A 466 28.10 -6.55 -13.92
#